data_6896dae38aabb28e8ed15398ba9dec26
#
_entry.id   6896dae38aabb28e8ed15398ba9dec26
#
_cell.length_a   1.000
_cell.length_b   1.000
_cell.length_c   1.000
_cell.angle_alpha   90.00
_cell.angle_beta   90.00
_cell.angle_gamma   90.00
#
_symmetry.space_group_name_H-M   'P 1'
#
loop_
_entity.id
_entity.type
_entity.pdbx_description
1 polymer ?
#
loop_
_entity_poly.entity_id
_entity_poly.type
_entity_poly.pdbx_seq_one_letter_code
_entity_poly.pdbx_strand_id
1 'polypeptide(L)'
;MSCYLIKVENGHKVARSITSEEEYKQLRGSNEQKANLRLARAGNDAAKRRLVQFNYSGHYPQGVVKGMKLPSGAFGFDMDEPEAFAKAAKLLLKEPDRYGLLMLERSARQGGHAVFER
;
A
#
# COMPACT_ATOMS: atom_id res chain seq x y z
N MET A 1 6.88 10.24 -4.67
CA MET A 1 6.31 9.79 -3.38
C MET A 1 7.19 8.70 -2.80
N SER A 2 7.57 8.81 -1.55
CA SER A 2 8.37 7.79 -0.87
C SER A 2 7.46 6.93 0.01
N CYS A 3 7.86 5.69 0.22
CA CYS A 3 7.15 4.75 1.08
C CYS A 3 8.12 3.75 1.71
N TYR A 4 7.61 2.92 2.59
CA TYR A 4 8.39 1.87 3.23
C TYR A 4 7.84 0.51 2.85
N LEU A 5 8.75 -0.39 2.47
CA LEU A 5 8.43 -1.80 2.30
C LEU A 5 8.44 -2.46 3.68
N ILE A 6 7.34 -3.09 4.05
CA ILE A 6 7.21 -3.78 5.34
C ILE A 6 7.42 -5.27 5.12
N LYS A 7 8.35 -5.85 5.85
CA LYS A 7 8.64 -7.28 5.83
C LYS A 7 8.70 -7.86 7.23
N VAL A 8 8.54 -9.17 7.33
CA VAL A 8 8.77 -9.90 8.58
C VAL A 8 10.12 -10.60 8.48
N GLU A 9 11.02 -10.29 9.38
CA GLU A 9 12.34 -10.93 9.50
C GLU A 9 12.55 -11.38 10.94
N ASN A 10 12.90 -12.65 11.14
CA ASN A 10 13.12 -13.23 12.47
C ASN A 10 11.96 -12.96 13.45
N GLY A 11 10.73 -13.04 12.95
CA GLY A 11 9.52 -12.82 13.76
C GLY A 11 9.20 -11.36 14.06
N HIS A 12 9.96 -10.41 13.53
CA HIS A 12 9.74 -8.96 13.72
C HIS A 12 9.44 -8.28 12.41
N LYS A 13 8.57 -7.27 12.45
CA LYS A 13 8.33 -6.40 11.29
C LYS A 13 9.47 -5.40 11.16
N VAL A 14 10.04 -5.33 9.97
CA VAL A 14 11.05 -4.33 9.61
C VAL A 14 10.56 -3.49 8.46
N ALA A 15 11.05 -2.27 8.37
CA ALA A 15 10.69 -1.32 7.33
C ALA A 15 11.93 -0.88 6.56
N ARG A 16 11.86 -0.96 5.23
CA ARG A 16 12.93 -0.49 4.35
C ARG A 16 12.40 0.63 3.47
N SER A 17 13.11 1.74 3.43
CA SER A 17 12.73 2.88 2.60
C SER A 17 12.82 2.54 1.11
N ILE A 18 11.77 2.89 0.36
CA ILE A 18 11.71 2.80 -1.10
C ILE A 18 11.60 4.21 -1.64
N THR A 19 12.65 4.68 -2.28
CA THR A 19 12.71 6.02 -2.87
C THR A 19 12.75 5.99 -4.39
N SER A 20 13.05 4.83 -4.97
CA SER A 20 13.11 4.62 -6.42
C SER A 20 11.75 4.18 -6.95
N GLU A 21 11.21 4.94 -7.90
CA GLU A 21 9.99 4.56 -8.61
C GLU A 21 10.17 3.25 -9.37
N GLU A 22 11.35 3.02 -9.93
CA GLU A 22 11.67 1.78 -10.63
C GLU A 22 11.59 0.57 -9.71
N GLU A 23 12.19 0.64 -8.53
CA GLU A 23 12.12 -0.45 -7.55
C GLU A 23 10.67 -0.71 -7.12
N TYR A 24 9.91 0.35 -6.87
CA TYR A 24 8.50 0.24 -6.53
C TYR A 24 7.72 -0.54 -7.60
N LYS A 25 7.90 -0.18 -8.86
CA LYS A 25 7.25 -0.84 -9.99
C LYS A 25 7.67 -2.31 -10.15
N GLN A 26 8.94 -2.61 -9.93
CA GLN A 26 9.45 -3.98 -9.98
C GLN A 26 8.81 -4.84 -8.89
N LEU A 27 8.71 -4.34 -7.67
CA LEU A 27 8.07 -5.06 -6.56
C LEU A 27 6.59 -5.31 -6.82
N ARG A 28 5.87 -4.32 -7.34
CA ARG A 28 4.45 -4.43 -7.68
C ARG A 28 4.20 -5.35 -8.87
N GLY A 29 5.09 -5.37 -9.83
CA GLY A 29 4.91 -6.05 -11.10
C GLY A 29 5.59 -7.41 -11.22
N SER A 30 6.18 -7.94 -10.16
CA SER A 30 6.86 -9.24 -10.21
C SER A 30 5.87 -10.38 -10.51
N ASN A 31 6.37 -11.45 -11.13
CA ASN A 31 5.55 -12.63 -11.43
C ASN A 31 5.02 -13.27 -10.15
N GLU A 32 5.82 -13.30 -9.09
CA GLU A 32 5.40 -13.79 -7.77
C GLU A 32 4.25 -12.95 -7.20
N GLN A 33 4.36 -11.63 -7.27
CA GLN A 33 3.32 -10.72 -6.80
C GLN A 33 2.01 -10.95 -7.57
N LYS A 34 2.09 -11.05 -8.90
CA LYS A 34 0.91 -11.30 -9.75
C LYS A 34 0.25 -12.64 -9.43
N ALA A 35 1.05 -13.69 -9.22
CA ALA A 35 0.53 -15.01 -8.87
C ALA A 35 -0.18 -14.98 -7.52
N ASN A 36 0.44 -14.38 -6.50
CA ASN A 36 -0.16 -14.24 -5.19
C ASN A 36 -1.44 -13.39 -5.21
N LEU A 37 -1.47 -12.36 -6.03
CA LEU A 37 -2.66 -11.52 -6.19
C LEU A 37 -3.85 -12.33 -6.75
N ARG A 38 -3.61 -13.15 -7.78
CA ARG A 38 -4.66 -14.03 -8.33
C ARG A 38 -5.20 -15.00 -7.28
N LEU A 39 -4.31 -15.65 -6.52
CA LEU A 39 -4.69 -16.57 -5.46
C LEU A 39 -5.45 -15.88 -4.33
N ALA A 40 -5.00 -14.70 -3.93
CA ALA A 40 -5.66 -13.91 -2.88
C ALA A 40 -7.09 -13.50 -3.31
N ARG A 41 -7.27 -13.11 -4.57
CA ARG A 41 -8.58 -12.76 -5.13
C ARG A 41 -9.51 -13.98 -5.20
N ALA A 42 -8.94 -15.17 -5.34
CA ALA A 42 -9.71 -16.43 -5.30
C ALA A 42 -9.99 -16.92 -3.86
N GLY A 43 -9.58 -16.17 -2.84
CA GLY A 43 -9.88 -16.48 -1.45
C GLY A 43 -8.73 -17.13 -0.65
N ASN A 44 -7.53 -17.23 -1.23
CA ASN A 44 -6.39 -17.84 -0.55
C ASN A 44 -5.74 -16.82 0.40
N ASP A 45 -5.93 -17.01 1.71
CA ASP A 45 -5.42 -16.09 2.74
C ASP A 45 -3.90 -16.18 2.90
N ALA A 46 -3.30 -17.35 2.67
CA ALA A 46 -1.85 -17.50 2.72
C ALA A 46 -1.18 -16.67 1.60
N ALA A 47 -1.76 -16.70 0.40
CA ALA A 47 -1.28 -15.88 -0.71
C ALA A 47 -1.45 -14.38 -0.41
N LYS A 48 -2.55 -14.00 0.20
CA LYS A 48 -2.79 -12.61 0.61
C LYS A 48 -1.70 -12.11 1.56
N ARG A 49 -1.27 -12.95 2.50
CA ARG A 49 -0.18 -12.59 3.44
C ARG A 49 1.18 -12.49 2.77
N ARG A 50 1.38 -13.11 1.61
CA ARG A 50 2.63 -13.02 0.83
C ARG A 50 2.69 -11.80 -0.09
N LEU A 51 1.59 -11.06 -0.24
CA LEU A 51 1.58 -9.84 -1.04
C LEU A 51 2.50 -8.78 -0.44
N VAL A 52 3.13 -8.01 -1.32
CA VAL A 52 3.99 -6.91 -0.92
C VAL A 52 3.17 -5.89 -0.13
N GLN A 53 3.68 -5.47 1.03
CA GLN A 53 3.08 -4.44 1.86
C GLN A 53 3.91 -3.17 1.82
N PHE A 54 3.25 -2.05 1.52
CA PHE A 54 3.87 -0.74 1.60
C PHE A 54 3.15 0.12 2.63
N ASN A 55 3.90 0.97 3.31
CA ASN A 55 3.35 1.96 4.22
C ASN A 55 3.73 3.35 3.73
N TYR A 56 2.74 4.20 3.52
CA TYR A 56 2.90 5.56 3.00
C TYR A 56 2.75 6.62 4.08
N SER A 57 2.06 6.29 5.17
CA SER A 57 1.71 7.24 6.23
C SER A 57 2.75 7.34 7.33
N GLY A 58 3.71 6.43 7.36
CA GLY A 58 4.72 6.35 8.40
C GLY A 58 6.13 6.62 7.90
N HIS A 59 6.98 6.97 8.85
CA HIS A 59 8.41 7.09 8.66
C HIS A 59 9.10 6.26 9.74
N TYR A 60 10.05 5.42 9.34
CA TYR A 60 10.70 4.45 10.23
C TYR A 60 12.23 4.63 10.17
N PRO A 61 12.79 5.63 10.88
CA PRO A 61 14.21 5.99 10.73
C PRO A 61 15.18 4.88 11.12
N GLN A 62 14.75 3.94 11.97
CA GLN A 62 15.61 2.84 12.43
C GLN A 62 15.28 1.50 11.80
N GLY A 63 14.38 1.49 10.80
CA GLY A 63 13.98 0.26 10.11
C GLY A 63 13.13 -0.70 10.92
N VAL A 64 12.69 -0.34 12.11
CA VAL A 64 11.84 -1.15 12.99
C VAL A 64 10.44 -0.55 13.03
N VAL A 65 9.42 -1.41 12.93
CA VAL A 65 8.02 -0.95 12.84
C VAL A 65 7.44 -0.67 14.22
N LYS A 66 7.59 -1.60 15.16
CA LYS A 66 6.95 -1.51 16.47
C LYS A 66 7.53 -0.36 17.29
N GLY A 67 6.67 0.58 17.68
CA GLY A 67 7.04 1.70 18.54
C GLY A 67 7.91 2.78 17.91
N MET A 68 8.24 2.66 16.62
CA MET A 68 9.18 3.56 15.96
C MET A 68 8.58 4.36 14.80
N LYS A 69 7.28 4.26 14.59
CA LYS A 69 6.60 4.98 13.51
C LYS A 69 6.51 6.47 13.81
N LEU A 70 6.97 7.29 12.86
CA LEU A 70 6.76 8.74 12.84
C LEU A 70 5.82 9.09 11.69
N PRO A 71 5.07 10.21 11.76
CA PRO A 71 4.24 10.65 10.64
C PRO A 71 5.08 10.99 9.41
N SER A 72 4.61 10.60 8.23
CA SER A 72 5.18 11.04 6.96
C SER A 72 4.42 12.27 6.43
N GLY A 73 4.82 12.77 5.25
CA GLY A 73 4.09 13.81 4.54
C GLY A 73 2.79 13.34 3.87
N ALA A 74 2.39 12.09 4.10
CA ALA A 74 1.21 11.49 3.48
C ALA A 74 0.39 10.73 4.53
N PHE A 75 -0.89 10.46 4.21
CA PHE A 75 -1.70 9.54 5.01
C PHE A 75 -2.50 8.63 4.08
N GLY A 76 -2.76 7.40 4.56
CA GLY A 76 -3.52 6.40 3.83
C GLY A 76 -4.94 6.26 4.39
N PHE A 77 -5.87 5.91 3.51
CA PHE A 77 -7.25 5.63 3.87
C PHE A 77 -7.69 4.34 3.17
N ASP A 78 -8.10 3.35 3.96
CA ASP A 78 -8.53 2.05 3.45
C ASP A 78 -10.04 1.99 3.32
N MET A 79 -10.52 1.42 2.21
CA MET A 79 -11.93 1.18 1.94
C MET A 79 -12.10 -0.29 1.61
N ASP A 80 -12.69 -1.04 2.53
CA ASP A 80 -12.84 -2.49 2.36
C ASP A 80 -14.00 -2.88 1.45
N GLU A 81 -15.02 -2.03 1.38
CA GLU A 81 -16.21 -2.31 0.61
C GLU A 81 -16.03 -1.89 -0.86
N PRO A 82 -16.23 -2.84 -1.83
CA PRO A 82 -15.98 -2.55 -3.23
C PRO A 82 -16.81 -1.40 -3.80
N GLU A 83 -18.08 -1.27 -3.40
CA GLU A 83 -18.95 -0.19 -3.89
C GLU A 83 -18.52 1.17 -3.36
N ALA A 84 -18.14 1.23 -2.08
CA ALA A 84 -17.64 2.45 -1.48
C ALA A 84 -16.35 2.90 -2.15
N PHE A 85 -15.44 1.96 -2.42
CA PHE A 85 -14.21 2.25 -3.14
C PHE A 85 -14.49 2.77 -4.55
N ALA A 86 -15.39 2.13 -5.29
CA ALA A 86 -15.73 2.54 -6.67
C ALA A 86 -16.28 3.96 -6.72
N LYS A 87 -17.16 4.32 -5.79
CA LYS A 87 -17.71 5.68 -5.68
C LYS A 87 -16.65 6.71 -5.34
N ALA A 88 -15.81 6.40 -4.35
CA ALA A 88 -14.73 7.29 -3.94
C ALA A 88 -13.71 7.49 -5.07
N ALA A 89 -13.34 6.41 -5.77
CA ALA A 89 -12.40 6.48 -6.89
C ALA A 89 -12.92 7.40 -8.00
N LYS A 90 -14.19 7.29 -8.34
CA LYS A 90 -14.83 8.13 -9.36
C LYS A 90 -14.75 9.61 -9.00
N LEU A 91 -15.02 9.94 -7.74
CA LEU A 91 -14.95 11.31 -7.24
C LEU A 91 -13.52 11.84 -7.21
N LEU A 92 -12.60 11.06 -6.65
CA LEU A 92 -11.20 11.47 -6.47
C LEU A 92 -10.46 11.65 -7.79
N LEU A 93 -10.73 10.81 -8.78
CA LEU A 93 -10.06 10.89 -10.09
C LEU A 93 -10.52 12.07 -10.94
N LYS A 94 -11.67 12.69 -10.63
CA LYS A 94 -12.13 13.91 -11.32
C LYS A 94 -11.27 15.11 -10.98
N GLU A 95 -10.89 15.25 -9.70
CA GLU A 95 -10.15 16.41 -9.20
C GLU A 95 -9.08 15.96 -8.19
N PRO A 96 -8.07 15.18 -8.63
CA PRO A 96 -7.09 14.62 -7.70
C PRO A 96 -6.33 15.67 -6.91
N ASP A 97 -5.99 16.80 -7.52
CA ASP A 97 -5.24 17.87 -6.87
C ASP A 97 -6.04 18.57 -5.77
N ARG A 98 -7.35 18.65 -5.94
CA ARG A 98 -8.24 19.26 -4.94
C ARG A 98 -8.19 18.56 -3.60
N TYR A 99 -8.02 17.23 -3.62
CA TYR A 99 -8.00 16.40 -2.42
C TYR A 99 -6.59 16.06 -1.96
N GLY A 100 -5.58 16.48 -2.71
CA GLY A 100 -4.19 16.08 -2.43
C GLY A 100 -3.95 14.61 -2.67
N LEU A 101 -4.64 14.00 -3.64
CA LEU A 101 -4.51 12.57 -3.95
C LEU A 101 -3.15 12.28 -4.56
N LEU A 102 -2.38 11.40 -3.92
CA LEU A 102 -1.08 10.94 -4.41
C LEU A 102 -1.17 9.58 -5.08
N MET A 103 -2.02 8.69 -4.57
CA MET A 103 -2.16 7.34 -5.10
C MET A 103 -3.55 6.79 -4.79
N LEU A 104 -4.08 6.02 -5.72
CA LEU A 104 -5.32 5.29 -5.57
C LEU A 104 -5.10 3.87 -6.09
N GLU A 105 -5.37 2.86 -5.27
CA GLU A 105 -5.07 1.48 -5.61
C GLU A 105 -6.19 0.55 -5.16
N ARG A 106 -6.54 -0.40 -6.04
CA ARG A 106 -7.50 -1.45 -5.70
C ARG A 106 -6.79 -2.53 -4.88
N SER A 107 -7.42 -2.96 -3.79
CA SER A 107 -6.88 -4.03 -2.96
C SER A 107 -7.10 -5.41 -3.59
N ALA A 108 -6.51 -6.44 -2.98
CA ALA A 108 -6.61 -7.81 -3.45
C ALA A 108 -8.07 -8.29 -3.53
N ARG A 109 -8.97 -7.80 -2.67
CA ARG A 109 -10.36 -8.24 -2.60
C ARG A 109 -11.36 -7.16 -3.01
N GLN A 110 -10.97 -6.30 -3.96
CA GLN A 110 -11.82 -5.35 -4.65
C GLN A 110 -12.22 -4.09 -3.86
N GLY A 111 -11.85 -3.99 -2.60
CA GLY A 111 -11.80 -2.72 -1.92
C GLY A 111 -10.59 -1.94 -2.43
N GLY A 112 -10.10 -1.00 -1.70
CA GLY A 112 -8.91 -0.26 -2.11
C GLY A 112 -8.45 0.72 -1.07
N HIS A 113 -7.41 1.43 -1.42
CA HIS A 113 -6.91 2.48 -0.55
C HIS A 113 -6.44 3.67 -1.36
N ALA A 114 -6.49 4.82 -0.73
CA ALA A 114 -6.03 6.07 -1.28
C ALA A 114 -4.95 6.64 -0.37
N VAL A 115 -3.97 7.31 -0.96
CA VAL A 115 -2.92 8.01 -0.23
C VAL A 115 -3.02 9.48 -0.57
N PHE A 116 -3.07 10.31 0.45
CA PHE A 116 -3.23 11.75 0.34
C PHE A 116 -2.02 12.48 0.90
N GLU A 117 -1.72 13.62 0.33
CA GLU A 117 -0.77 14.57 0.89
C GLU A 117 -1.33 15.20 2.16
N ARG A 118 -0.48 15.32 3.18
CA ARG A 118 -0.84 16.00 4.42
C ARG A 118 -0.83 17.50 4.27
#